data_7efc02c7f64f3b676e767b4c4ac14900
#
_entry.id   7efc02c7f64f3b676e767b4c4ac14900
#
_cell.length_a   1.000
_cell.length_b   1.000
_cell.length_c   1.000
_cell.angle_alpha   90.00
_cell.angle_beta   90.00
_cell.angle_gamma   90.00
#
_symmetry.space_group_name_H-M   'P 1'
#
loop_
_entity.id
_entity.type
_entity.pdbx_description
1 polymer ?
#
loop_
_entity_poly.entity_id
_entity_poly.type
_entity_poly.pdbx_seq_one_letter_code
_entity_poly.pdbx_strand_id
1 'polypeptide(L)'
;KKLMGEFLINAQGEDVVAGVRTPMPIAKMEEEFPEAFAQFKDVCKLLEDHYRDMQDMEFTVENKKLYMLQTRNGKRTAQAALKIACDLVDEGMRTEKEAVAMIDPRNLDTLLHPQFDVAALKAATPMGKALGASPGAAAGKIVFSADDAKEWAARGEKVVLVRLETSPEDIEGMKAAQGILTVRGGMTSHAAVVARGMGTCCVSGCGDIAMDEENKKFTLNGKEYHEGDTISLDGSTGNIYDGIIPTVDASIAG
;
A
#
# COMPACT_ATOMS: atom_id res chain seq x y z
N LYS A 1 17.89 -9.74 -15.26
CA LYS A 1 17.51 -9.95 -13.86
C LYS A 1 18.44 -9.19 -12.94
N LYS A 2 17.89 -8.57 -11.90
CA LYS A 2 18.67 -7.85 -10.89
C LYS A 2 18.49 -8.57 -9.55
N LEU A 3 19.61 -8.95 -8.94
CA LEU A 3 19.60 -9.41 -7.56
C LEU A 3 19.42 -8.21 -6.63
N MET A 4 18.53 -8.34 -5.67
CA MET A 4 18.30 -7.36 -4.62
C MET A 4 18.51 -8.04 -3.27
N GLY A 5 19.21 -7.40 -2.39
CA GLY A 5 19.44 -7.93 -1.06
C GLY A 5 20.49 -7.14 -0.30
N GLU A 6 20.68 -7.55 0.92
CA GLU A 6 21.59 -6.92 1.87
C GLU A 6 22.36 -7.99 2.64
N PHE A 7 23.54 -7.63 3.10
CA PHE A 7 24.34 -8.50 3.97
C PHE A 7 25.13 -7.69 5.01
N LEU A 8 25.48 -8.34 6.09
CA LEU A 8 26.33 -7.80 7.16
C LEU A 8 27.46 -8.77 7.49
N ILE A 9 28.64 -8.22 7.78
CA ILE A 9 29.80 -9.00 8.23
C ILE A 9 29.74 -9.17 9.75
N ASN A 10 30.00 -10.38 10.25
CA ASN A 10 30.00 -10.72 11.68
C ASN A 10 28.69 -10.27 12.37
N ALA A 11 27.57 -10.75 11.86
CA ALA A 11 26.24 -10.39 12.34
C ALA A 11 25.32 -11.61 12.37
N GLN A 12 24.23 -11.48 13.13
CA GLN A 12 23.11 -12.41 13.08
C GLN A 12 22.05 -11.88 12.09
N GLY A 13 21.19 -12.76 11.58
CA GLY A 13 20.12 -12.35 10.67
C GLY A 13 19.21 -11.27 11.25
N GLU A 14 19.00 -11.29 12.54
CA GLU A 14 18.23 -10.29 13.29
C GLU A 14 18.85 -8.88 13.21
N ASP A 15 20.17 -8.78 13.13
CA ASP A 15 20.88 -7.50 13.03
C ASP A 15 20.60 -6.81 11.70
N VAL A 16 20.35 -7.58 10.64
CA VAL A 16 19.98 -7.04 9.32
C VAL A 16 18.60 -6.38 9.36
N VAL A 17 17.66 -6.98 10.08
CA VAL A 17 16.27 -6.54 10.15
C VAL A 17 16.05 -5.46 11.20
N ALA A 18 16.79 -5.52 12.31
CA ALA A 18 16.63 -4.62 13.46
C ALA A 18 17.08 -3.18 13.21
N GLY A 19 17.83 -2.94 12.14
CA GLY A 19 18.30 -1.58 11.80
C GLY A 19 19.35 -1.01 12.74
N VAL A 20 19.94 -1.82 13.63
CA VAL A 20 20.98 -1.40 14.57
C VAL A 20 22.33 -1.15 13.86
N ARG A 21 22.55 -1.84 12.76
CA ARG A 21 23.71 -1.69 11.88
C ARG A 21 23.25 -1.44 10.47
N THR A 22 24.00 -0.66 9.71
CA THR A 22 23.69 -0.40 8.29
C THR A 22 24.17 -1.56 7.43
N PRO A 23 23.29 -2.34 6.80
CA PRO A 23 23.69 -3.42 5.91
C PRO A 23 24.29 -2.89 4.61
N MET A 24 25.11 -3.72 3.97
CA MET A 24 25.67 -3.45 2.65
C MET A 24 24.77 -4.04 1.56
N PRO A 25 24.65 -3.36 0.41
CA PRO A 25 23.96 -3.93 -0.74
C PRO A 25 24.58 -5.24 -1.20
N ILE A 26 23.76 -6.20 -1.62
CA ILE A 26 24.22 -7.53 -2.05
C ILE A 26 25.27 -7.45 -3.18
N ALA A 27 25.23 -6.42 -4.02
CA ALA A 27 26.21 -6.23 -5.08
C ALA A 27 27.66 -6.08 -4.57
N LYS A 28 27.85 -5.55 -3.36
CA LYS A 28 29.17 -5.44 -2.74
C LYS A 28 29.73 -6.77 -2.27
N MET A 29 28.91 -7.80 -2.14
CA MET A 29 29.36 -9.14 -1.79
C MET A 29 30.30 -9.71 -2.87
N GLU A 30 30.14 -9.31 -4.12
CA GLU A 30 31.05 -9.71 -5.20
C GLU A 30 32.48 -9.25 -4.97
N GLU A 31 32.65 -8.05 -4.39
CA GLU A 31 33.96 -7.48 -4.08
C GLU A 31 34.57 -8.08 -2.81
N GLU A 32 33.75 -8.24 -1.76
CA GLU A 32 34.19 -8.71 -0.44
C GLU A 32 34.35 -10.23 -0.36
N PHE A 33 33.44 -10.97 -1.02
CA PHE A 33 33.37 -12.43 -0.97
C PHE A 33 33.08 -13.01 -2.36
N PRO A 34 34.01 -12.91 -3.33
CA PRO A 34 33.72 -13.29 -4.72
C PRO A 34 33.36 -14.75 -4.89
N GLU A 35 33.99 -15.67 -4.14
CA GLU A 35 33.69 -17.10 -4.21
C GLU A 35 32.30 -17.43 -3.68
N ALA A 36 31.95 -16.87 -2.51
CA ALA A 36 30.62 -17.03 -1.91
C ALA A 36 29.53 -16.37 -2.76
N PHE A 37 29.83 -15.24 -3.38
CA PHE A 37 28.90 -14.56 -4.26
C PHE A 37 28.60 -15.38 -5.53
N ALA A 38 29.61 -16.02 -6.11
CA ALA A 38 29.43 -16.93 -7.24
C ALA A 38 28.54 -18.12 -6.86
N GLN A 39 28.76 -18.73 -5.70
CA GLN A 39 27.90 -19.79 -5.17
C GLN A 39 26.47 -19.29 -4.94
N PHE A 40 26.30 -18.08 -4.40
CA PHE A 40 24.99 -17.47 -4.20
C PHE A 40 24.22 -17.28 -5.51
N LYS A 41 24.87 -16.80 -6.56
CA LYS A 41 24.26 -16.66 -7.89
C LYS A 41 23.80 -17.99 -8.45
N ASP A 42 24.59 -19.03 -8.30
CA ASP A 42 24.24 -20.37 -8.76
C ASP A 42 23.01 -20.91 -8.01
N VAL A 43 22.95 -20.71 -6.69
CA VAL A 43 21.81 -21.12 -5.87
C VAL A 43 20.56 -20.30 -6.20
N CYS A 44 20.70 -18.99 -6.43
CA CYS A 44 19.58 -18.15 -6.87
C CYS A 44 18.97 -18.68 -8.16
N LYS A 45 19.80 -19.03 -9.14
CA LYS A 45 19.34 -19.59 -10.40
C LYS A 45 18.67 -20.96 -10.21
N LEU A 46 19.27 -21.82 -9.41
CA LEU A 46 18.73 -23.15 -9.13
C LEU A 46 17.34 -23.06 -8.48
N LEU A 47 17.18 -22.23 -7.47
CA LEU A 47 15.93 -22.10 -6.74
C LEU A 47 14.83 -21.44 -7.60
N GLU A 48 15.18 -20.41 -8.36
CA GLU A 48 14.25 -19.74 -9.25
C GLU A 48 13.76 -20.68 -10.36
N ASP A 49 14.66 -21.44 -10.97
CA ASP A 49 14.33 -22.44 -12.00
C ASP A 49 13.48 -23.59 -11.43
N HIS A 50 13.73 -24.00 -10.20
CA HIS A 50 12.97 -25.06 -9.54
C HIS A 50 11.56 -24.64 -9.18
N TYR A 51 11.42 -23.49 -8.48
CA TYR A 51 10.11 -22.98 -8.05
C TYR A 51 9.37 -22.23 -9.15
N ARG A 52 10.06 -21.80 -10.19
CA ARG A 52 9.53 -20.98 -11.29
C ARG A 52 8.82 -19.73 -10.78
N ASP A 53 9.42 -19.10 -9.77
CA ASP A 53 8.93 -17.90 -9.11
C ASP A 53 10.10 -17.15 -8.46
N MET A 54 9.85 -15.87 -8.13
CA MET A 54 10.79 -15.07 -7.36
C MET A 54 10.94 -15.66 -5.96
N GLN A 55 12.18 -15.80 -5.51
CA GLN A 55 12.50 -16.35 -4.20
C GLN A 55 13.10 -15.30 -3.27
N ASP A 56 12.68 -15.36 -2.01
CA ASP A 56 13.27 -14.65 -0.89
C ASP A 56 14.16 -15.65 -0.14
N MET A 57 15.44 -15.30 0.02
CA MET A 57 16.46 -16.23 0.49
C MET A 57 17.24 -15.65 1.66
N GLU A 58 17.49 -16.50 2.63
CA GLU A 58 18.39 -16.19 3.74
C GLU A 58 19.62 -17.09 3.66
N PHE A 59 20.78 -16.52 3.89
CA PHE A 59 22.05 -17.23 3.82
C PHE A 59 23.05 -16.75 4.87
N THR A 60 24.07 -17.55 5.08
CA THR A 60 25.28 -17.16 5.82
C THR A 60 26.51 -17.60 5.06
N VAL A 61 27.64 -16.97 5.36
CA VAL A 61 28.94 -17.31 4.81
C VAL A 61 29.91 -17.59 5.97
N GLU A 62 30.52 -18.77 5.94
CA GLU A 62 31.55 -19.16 6.92
C GLU A 62 32.74 -19.77 6.18
N ASN A 63 33.92 -19.30 6.51
CA ASN A 63 35.17 -19.77 5.86
C ASN A 63 35.09 -19.71 4.32
N LYS A 64 34.57 -18.62 3.77
CA LYS A 64 34.39 -18.37 2.34
C LYS A 64 33.38 -19.31 1.65
N LYS A 65 32.64 -20.12 2.40
CA LYS A 65 31.63 -21.00 1.89
C LYS A 65 30.24 -20.48 2.22
N LEU A 66 29.34 -20.53 1.21
CA LEU A 66 27.94 -20.16 1.35
C LEU A 66 27.14 -21.29 1.97
N TYR A 67 26.26 -20.95 2.90
CA TYR A 67 25.27 -21.84 3.48
C TYR A 67 23.90 -21.19 3.34
N MET A 68 22.98 -21.89 2.69
CA MET A 68 21.59 -21.46 2.59
C MET A 68 20.84 -21.84 3.86
N LEU A 69 20.16 -20.89 4.45
CA LEU A 69 19.40 -21.08 5.68
C LEU A 69 17.91 -21.28 5.40
N GLN A 70 17.36 -20.47 4.50
CA GLN A 70 15.93 -20.52 4.16
C GLN A 70 15.69 -19.99 2.76
N THR A 71 14.67 -20.52 2.11
CA THR A 71 14.07 -19.98 0.89
C THR A 71 12.56 -20.01 1.02
N ARG A 72 11.90 -19.01 0.45
CA ARG A 72 10.45 -18.92 0.37
C ARG A 72 10.02 -18.12 -0.86
N ASN A 73 8.78 -18.28 -1.27
CA ASN A 73 8.21 -17.38 -2.27
C ASN A 73 8.17 -15.97 -1.69
N GLY A 74 8.71 -15.01 -2.45
CA GLY A 74 8.79 -13.64 -1.98
C GLY A 74 7.42 -13.01 -1.79
N LYS A 75 7.22 -12.36 -0.64
CA LYS A 75 6.06 -11.49 -0.44
C LYS A 75 6.17 -10.30 -1.38
N ARG A 76 5.04 -9.86 -1.92
CA ARG A 76 5.03 -8.83 -2.96
C ARG A 76 3.79 -7.96 -2.86
N THR A 77 3.92 -6.70 -3.29
CA THR A 77 2.78 -5.80 -3.48
C THR A 77 1.96 -6.27 -4.69
N ALA A 78 0.73 -5.77 -4.81
CA ALA A 78 -0.12 -6.08 -5.96
C ALA A 78 0.55 -5.72 -7.30
N GLN A 79 1.20 -4.56 -7.37
CA GLN A 79 1.94 -4.13 -8.55
C GLN A 79 3.14 -5.04 -8.86
N ALA A 80 3.89 -5.41 -7.83
CA ALA A 80 5.01 -6.34 -7.98
C ALA A 80 4.54 -7.72 -8.45
N ALA A 81 3.40 -8.21 -7.98
CA ALA A 81 2.83 -9.50 -8.40
C ALA A 81 2.56 -9.53 -9.91
N LEU A 82 1.97 -8.46 -10.46
CA LEU A 82 1.74 -8.35 -11.90
C LEU A 82 3.06 -8.30 -12.68
N LYS A 83 3.99 -7.46 -12.25
CA LYS A 83 5.29 -7.32 -12.91
C LYS A 83 6.07 -8.64 -12.93
N ILE A 84 6.10 -9.35 -11.82
CA ILE A 84 6.77 -10.64 -11.69
C ILE A 84 6.11 -11.68 -12.61
N ALA A 85 4.77 -11.74 -12.64
CA ALA A 85 4.06 -12.67 -13.52
C ALA A 85 4.38 -12.42 -15.00
N CYS A 86 4.38 -11.16 -15.44
CA CYS A 86 4.77 -10.80 -16.80
C CYS A 86 6.23 -11.18 -17.10
N ASP A 87 7.15 -10.86 -16.20
CA ASP A 87 8.57 -11.16 -16.37
C ASP A 87 8.83 -12.68 -16.47
N LEU A 88 8.11 -13.49 -15.70
CA LEU A 88 8.23 -14.95 -15.76
C LEU A 88 7.76 -15.52 -17.10
N VAL A 89 6.74 -14.92 -17.71
CA VAL A 89 6.31 -15.29 -19.08
C VAL A 89 7.37 -14.88 -20.11
N ASP A 90 7.86 -13.65 -20.02
CA ASP A 90 8.89 -13.13 -20.94
C ASP A 90 10.19 -13.93 -20.86
N GLU A 91 10.54 -14.44 -19.69
CA GLU A 91 11.71 -15.30 -19.47
C GLU A 91 11.48 -16.77 -19.85
N GLY A 92 10.27 -17.14 -20.25
CA GLY A 92 9.90 -18.49 -20.62
C GLY A 92 9.76 -19.47 -19.45
N MET A 93 9.73 -19.00 -18.21
CA MET A 93 9.59 -19.85 -17.02
C MET A 93 8.14 -20.31 -16.80
N ARG A 94 7.17 -19.50 -17.21
CA ARG A 94 5.75 -19.82 -17.11
C ARG A 94 5.03 -19.46 -18.39
N THR A 95 3.95 -20.20 -18.67
CA THR A 95 3.01 -19.82 -19.73
C THR A 95 2.12 -18.66 -19.24
N GLU A 96 1.49 -17.96 -20.19
CA GLU A 96 0.53 -16.91 -19.86
C GLU A 96 -0.58 -17.42 -18.92
N LYS A 97 -1.11 -18.60 -19.18
CA LYS A 97 -2.14 -19.24 -18.36
C LYS A 97 -1.65 -19.49 -16.93
N GLU A 98 -0.43 -20.02 -16.78
CA GLU A 98 0.17 -20.24 -15.46
C GLU A 98 0.42 -18.93 -14.72
N ALA A 99 0.88 -17.89 -15.41
CA ALA A 99 1.11 -16.57 -14.85
C ALA A 99 -0.19 -15.93 -14.34
N VAL A 100 -1.27 -16.01 -15.12
CA VAL A 100 -2.59 -15.54 -14.69
C VAL A 100 -3.06 -16.26 -13.43
N ALA A 101 -2.83 -17.57 -13.35
CA ALA A 101 -3.20 -18.37 -12.16
C ALA A 101 -2.42 -17.98 -10.89
N MET A 102 -1.26 -17.35 -11.03
CA MET A 102 -0.47 -16.85 -9.89
C MET A 102 -1.04 -15.57 -9.26
N ILE A 103 -1.87 -14.85 -9.99
CA ILE A 103 -2.37 -13.54 -9.56
C ILE A 103 -3.62 -13.72 -8.70
N ASP A 104 -3.57 -13.17 -7.48
CA ASP A 104 -4.75 -13.08 -6.63
C ASP A 104 -5.70 -12.01 -7.19
N PRO A 105 -6.97 -12.35 -7.49
CA PRO A 105 -7.94 -11.37 -7.98
C PRO A 105 -8.10 -10.13 -7.09
N ARG A 106 -7.89 -10.26 -5.78
CA ARG A 106 -7.91 -9.14 -4.83
C ARG A 106 -6.82 -8.12 -5.11
N ASN A 107 -5.67 -8.54 -5.64
CA ASN A 107 -4.60 -7.64 -6.04
C ASN A 107 -4.99 -6.81 -7.26
N LEU A 108 -5.76 -7.38 -8.19
CA LEU A 108 -6.29 -6.64 -9.34
C LEU A 108 -7.28 -5.56 -8.91
N ASP A 109 -8.16 -5.89 -7.99
CA ASP A 109 -9.11 -4.92 -7.43
C ASP A 109 -8.39 -3.72 -6.82
N THR A 110 -7.35 -3.96 -6.02
CA THR A 110 -6.52 -2.89 -5.45
C THR A 110 -5.90 -1.99 -6.52
N LEU A 111 -5.46 -2.55 -7.64
CA LEU A 111 -4.83 -1.80 -8.73
C LEU A 111 -5.82 -1.01 -9.59
N LEU A 112 -7.10 -1.34 -9.53
CA LEU A 112 -8.17 -0.62 -10.23
C LEU A 112 -8.57 0.68 -9.53
N HIS A 113 -8.09 0.91 -8.31
CA HIS A 113 -8.37 2.13 -7.55
C HIS A 113 -7.25 3.16 -7.74
N PRO A 114 -7.54 4.46 -7.57
CA PRO A 114 -6.52 5.49 -7.52
C PRO A 114 -5.45 5.17 -6.47
N GLN A 115 -4.21 5.50 -6.77
CA GLN A 115 -3.05 5.31 -5.89
C GLN A 115 -2.41 6.66 -5.60
N PHE A 116 -1.71 6.78 -4.47
CA PHE A 116 -0.87 7.94 -4.21
C PHE A 116 0.42 7.88 -5.03
N ASP A 117 0.93 9.06 -5.39
CA ASP A 117 2.30 9.16 -5.89
C ASP A 117 3.27 8.59 -4.84
N VAL A 118 4.11 7.64 -5.26
CA VAL A 118 4.97 6.88 -4.34
C VAL A 118 5.97 7.78 -3.61
N ALA A 119 6.57 8.74 -4.32
CA ALA A 119 7.55 9.64 -3.73
C ALA A 119 6.90 10.59 -2.71
N ALA A 120 5.73 11.14 -3.04
CA ALA A 120 4.97 12.02 -2.15
C ALA A 120 4.47 11.28 -0.90
N LEU A 121 4.02 10.03 -1.06
CA LEU A 121 3.57 9.20 0.06
C LEU A 121 4.72 8.87 1.03
N LYS A 122 5.90 8.57 0.52
CA LYS A 122 7.09 8.31 1.34
C LYS A 122 7.53 9.54 2.14
N ALA A 123 7.34 10.73 1.61
CA ALA A 123 7.67 11.99 2.28
C ALA A 123 6.64 12.40 3.31
N ALA A 124 5.45 11.80 3.31
CA ALA A 124 4.35 12.12 4.21
C ALA A 124 4.38 11.25 5.47
N THR A 125 3.98 11.85 6.59
CA THR A 125 3.81 11.13 7.86
C THR A 125 2.32 11.04 8.18
N PRO A 126 1.77 9.85 8.49
CA PRO A 126 0.37 9.72 8.89
C PRO A 126 0.10 10.52 10.18
N MET A 127 -1.00 11.26 10.20
CA MET A 127 -1.48 11.94 11.40
C MET A 127 -2.47 11.11 12.21
N GLY A 128 -3.00 10.06 11.62
CA GLY A 128 -3.93 9.13 12.24
C GLY A 128 -4.01 7.83 11.46
N LYS A 129 -4.55 6.82 12.10
CA LYS A 129 -4.77 5.52 11.51
C LYS A 129 -6.09 4.93 12.02
N ALA A 130 -6.86 4.40 11.09
CA ALA A 130 -8.08 3.69 11.40
C ALA A 130 -8.21 2.47 10.48
N LEU A 131 -9.41 1.96 10.27
CA LEU A 131 -9.62 0.78 9.47
C LEU A 131 -9.66 1.11 7.98
N GLY A 132 -8.80 0.48 7.20
CA GLY A 132 -8.88 0.52 5.74
C GLY A 132 -10.07 -0.29 5.26
N ALA A 133 -11.22 0.34 5.13
CA ALA A 133 -12.50 -0.33 4.87
C ALA A 133 -12.78 -0.53 3.38
N SER A 134 -12.26 0.32 2.52
CA SER A 134 -12.34 0.20 1.06
C SER A 134 -11.06 0.77 0.46
N PRO A 135 -10.40 0.04 -0.44
CA PRO A 135 -9.08 0.44 -0.94
C PRO A 135 -9.12 1.69 -1.81
N GLY A 136 -7.96 2.27 -2.05
CA GLY A 136 -7.74 3.42 -2.89
C GLY A 136 -7.15 4.61 -2.15
N ALA A 137 -6.70 5.59 -2.91
CA ALA A 137 -6.18 6.85 -2.43
C ALA A 137 -7.19 7.97 -2.69
N ALA A 138 -7.43 8.79 -1.70
CA ALA A 138 -8.30 9.95 -1.83
C ALA A 138 -7.64 11.17 -1.21
N ALA A 139 -7.77 12.31 -1.86
CA ALA A 139 -7.34 13.59 -1.35
C ALA A 139 -8.36 14.66 -1.74
N GLY A 140 -8.63 15.57 -0.85
CA GLY A 140 -9.59 16.65 -1.14
C GLY A 140 -9.91 17.51 0.05
N LYS A 141 -10.87 18.38 -0.17
CA LYS A 141 -11.40 19.29 0.86
C LYS A 141 -12.42 18.57 1.73
N ILE A 142 -12.35 18.83 3.02
CA ILE A 142 -13.27 18.26 3.99
C ILE A 142 -14.67 18.86 3.84
N VAL A 143 -15.67 18.00 3.76
CA VAL A 143 -17.09 18.34 3.89
C VAL A 143 -17.74 17.42 4.92
N PHE A 144 -18.79 17.89 5.58
CA PHE A 144 -19.42 17.20 6.71
C PHE A 144 -20.84 16.71 6.44
N SER A 145 -21.36 16.95 5.24
CA SER A 145 -22.68 16.47 4.87
C SER A 145 -22.71 15.97 3.43
N ALA A 146 -23.66 15.06 3.14
CA ALA A 146 -23.87 14.56 1.80
C ALA A 146 -24.26 15.68 0.82
N ASP A 147 -25.06 16.64 1.27
CA ASP A 147 -25.48 17.77 0.44
C ASP A 147 -24.30 18.67 0.08
N ASP A 148 -23.42 18.97 1.03
CA ASP A 148 -22.19 19.73 0.76
C ASP A 148 -21.25 18.96 -0.19
N ALA A 149 -21.14 17.66 -0.03
CA ALA A 149 -20.34 16.83 -0.94
C ALA A 149 -20.84 16.93 -2.38
N LYS A 150 -22.13 16.84 -2.60
CA LYS A 150 -22.75 16.99 -3.92
C LYS A 150 -22.54 18.38 -4.50
N GLU A 151 -22.77 19.40 -3.70
CA GLU A 151 -22.65 20.81 -4.13
C GLU A 151 -21.21 21.16 -4.50
N TRP A 152 -20.25 20.81 -3.66
CA TRP A 152 -18.85 21.10 -3.92
C TRP A 152 -18.29 20.31 -5.11
N ALA A 153 -18.69 19.05 -5.24
CA ALA A 153 -18.31 18.24 -6.40
C ALA A 153 -18.89 18.79 -7.71
N ALA A 154 -20.12 19.31 -7.68
CA ALA A 154 -20.76 19.95 -8.84
C ALA A 154 -20.02 21.22 -9.29
N ARG A 155 -19.32 21.90 -8.38
CA ARG A 155 -18.43 23.04 -8.69
C ARG A 155 -17.06 22.62 -9.21
N GLY A 156 -16.79 21.31 -9.34
CA GLY A 156 -15.51 20.78 -9.79
C GLY A 156 -14.49 20.59 -8.68
N GLU A 157 -14.85 20.71 -7.41
CA GLU A 157 -13.94 20.48 -6.29
C GLU A 157 -13.90 19.01 -5.90
N LYS A 158 -12.70 18.54 -5.56
CA LYS A 158 -12.50 17.22 -4.97
C LYS A 158 -12.74 17.29 -3.48
N VAL A 159 -13.64 16.45 -2.96
CA VAL A 159 -14.03 16.47 -1.55
C VAL A 159 -13.85 15.11 -0.88
N VAL A 160 -13.61 15.15 0.41
CA VAL A 160 -13.60 14.00 1.31
C VAL A 160 -14.75 14.19 2.30
N LEU A 161 -15.67 13.23 2.33
CA LEU A 161 -16.83 13.27 3.23
C LEU A 161 -16.42 12.71 4.59
N VAL A 162 -16.54 13.52 5.64
CA VAL A 162 -16.22 13.15 7.01
C VAL A 162 -17.49 13.15 7.85
N ARG A 163 -17.85 12.00 8.39
CA ARG A 163 -19.07 11.81 9.18
C ARG A 163 -18.78 11.03 10.47
N LEU A 164 -19.63 11.17 11.47
CA LEU A 164 -19.65 10.24 12.60
C LEU A 164 -19.91 8.82 12.09
N GLU A 165 -20.95 8.66 11.32
CA GLU A 165 -21.34 7.46 10.60
C GLU A 165 -22.17 7.87 9.39
N THR A 166 -22.31 7.00 8.41
CA THR A 166 -23.16 7.26 7.24
C THR A 166 -24.46 6.46 7.33
N SER A 167 -25.47 6.95 6.63
CA SER A 167 -26.78 6.32 6.49
C SER A 167 -27.17 6.22 5.01
N PRO A 168 -28.24 5.48 4.66
CA PRO A 168 -28.71 5.40 3.27
C PRO A 168 -28.96 6.75 2.61
N GLU A 169 -29.32 7.78 3.37
CA GLU A 169 -29.53 9.14 2.89
C GLU A 169 -28.25 9.80 2.37
N ASP A 170 -27.10 9.33 2.80
CA ASP A 170 -25.78 9.87 2.44
C ASP A 170 -25.24 9.32 1.10
N ILE A 171 -25.89 8.35 0.48
CA ILE A 171 -25.36 7.61 -0.69
C ILE A 171 -24.97 8.55 -1.84
N GLU A 172 -25.77 9.53 -2.17
CA GLU A 172 -25.49 10.45 -3.27
C GLU A 172 -24.27 11.34 -2.96
N GLY A 173 -24.09 11.76 -1.73
CA GLY A 173 -22.90 12.49 -1.27
C GLY A 173 -21.66 11.60 -1.24
N MET A 174 -21.81 10.34 -0.86
CA MET A 174 -20.72 9.36 -0.88
C MET A 174 -20.23 9.10 -2.31
N LYS A 175 -21.13 9.04 -3.30
CA LYS A 175 -20.78 8.92 -4.71
C LYS A 175 -20.00 10.14 -5.24
N ALA A 176 -20.37 11.32 -4.78
CA ALA A 176 -19.72 12.57 -5.19
C ALA A 176 -18.32 12.77 -4.57
N ALA A 177 -18.05 12.15 -3.43
CA ALA A 177 -16.78 12.29 -2.73
C ALA A 177 -15.67 11.42 -3.32
N GLN A 178 -14.44 11.89 -3.21
CA GLN A 178 -13.25 11.10 -3.56
C GLN A 178 -13.00 9.98 -2.54
N GLY A 179 -13.31 10.24 -1.29
CA GLY A 179 -13.15 9.30 -0.18
C GLY A 179 -14.07 9.62 0.98
N ILE A 180 -14.21 8.64 1.87
CA ILE A 180 -15.11 8.69 3.02
C ILE A 180 -14.31 8.37 4.27
N LEU A 181 -14.45 9.21 5.29
CA LEU A 181 -13.85 9.02 6.61
C LEU A 181 -14.97 9.02 7.65
N THR A 182 -15.05 7.96 8.46
CA THR A 182 -16.01 7.89 9.57
C THR A 182 -15.31 7.70 10.91
N VAL A 183 -15.91 8.27 11.95
CA VAL A 183 -15.45 8.11 13.34
C VAL A 183 -15.85 6.75 13.89
N ARG A 184 -17.03 6.27 13.55
CA ARG A 184 -17.62 5.00 13.98
C ARG A 184 -17.75 4.03 12.83
N GLY A 185 -17.81 2.76 13.18
CA GLY A 185 -18.08 1.69 12.24
C GLY A 185 -16.87 0.79 11.98
N GLY A 186 -17.17 -0.43 11.57
CA GLY A 186 -16.20 -1.46 11.20
C GLY A 186 -16.34 -1.87 9.75
N MET A 187 -15.80 -3.03 9.39
CA MET A 187 -15.84 -3.56 8.01
C MET A 187 -17.25 -3.86 7.50
N THR A 188 -18.21 -4.02 8.39
CA THR A 188 -19.63 -4.29 8.06
C THR A 188 -20.52 -3.07 8.24
N SER A 189 -19.95 -1.90 8.55
CA SER A 189 -20.72 -0.67 8.66
C SER A 189 -21.30 -0.25 7.32
N HIS A 190 -22.34 0.58 7.34
CA HIS A 190 -22.95 1.14 6.13
C HIS A 190 -21.90 1.81 5.22
N ALA A 191 -21.05 2.67 5.80
CA ALA A 191 -20.00 3.35 5.05
C ALA A 191 -19.06 2.38 4.34
N ALA A 192 -18.58 1.36 5.05
CA ALA A 192 -17.66 0.38 4.51
C ALA A 192 -18.27 -0.45 3.38
N VAL A 193 -19.49 -0.95 3.58
CA VAL A 193 -20.19 -1.80 2.59
C VAL A 193 -20.51 -1.01 1.34
N VAL A 194 -21.07 0.18 1.48
CA VAL A 194 -21.43 1.03 0.35
C VAL A 194 -20.21 1.52 -0.41
N ALA A 195 -19.17 1.94 0.30
CA ALA A 195 -17.92 2.39 -0.34
C ALA A 195 -17.28 1.28 -1.17
N ARG A 196 -17.22 0.04 -0.66
CA ARG A 196 -16.73 -1.10 -1.44
C ARG A 196 -17.58 -1.36 -2.68
N GLY A 197 -18.89 -1.27 -2.56
CA GLY A 197 -19.81 -1.44 -3.69
C GLY A 197 -19.64 -0.37 -4.76
N MET A 198 -19.27 0.84 -4.40
CA MET A 198 -19.01 1.96 -5.31
C MET A 198 -17.57 1.98 -5.87
N GLY A 199 -16.65 1.23 -5.29
CA GLY A 199 -15.23 1.36 -5.58
C GLY A 199 -14.60 2.65 -5.05
N THR A 200 -15.12 3.21 -3.97
CA THR A 200 -14.66 4.48 -3.36
C THR A 200 -13.79 4.20 -2.14
N CYS A 201 -12.69 4.93 -2.00
CA CYS A 201 -11.81 4.88 -0.83
C CYS A 201 -12.60 5.15 0.46
N CYS A 202 -12.42 4.32 1.47
CA CYS A 202 -13.04 4.51 2.78
C CYS A 202 -12.10 4.12 3.90
N VAL A 203 -11.98 5.03 4.87
CA VAL A 203 -11.34 4.80 6.16
C VAL A 203 -12.41 4.94 7.23
N SER A 204 -12.67 3.91 8.00
CA SER A 204 -13.74 3.92 8.99
C SER A 204 -13.25 3.60 10.40
N GLY A 205 -14.05 4.00 11.38
CA GLY A 205 -13.77 3.71 12.77
C GLY A 205 -12.61 4.49 13.37
N CYS A 206 -12.38 5.73 12.92
CA CYS A 206 -11.33 6.58 13.46
C CYS A 206 -11.79 7.19 14.81
N GLY A 207 -11.69 6.38 15.89
CA GLY A 207 -12.10 6.79 17.24
C GLY A 207 -11.26 7.90 17.86
N ASP A 208 -10.09 8.21 17.28
CA ASP A 208 -9.24 9.32 17.73
C ASP A 208 -9.75 10.69 17.29
N ILE A 209 -10.73 10.74 16.40
CA ILE A 209 -11.38 11.97 15.97
C ILE A 209 -12.38 12.44 17.02
N ALA A 210 -12.22 13.68 17.47
CA ALA A 210 -13.24 14.40 18.23
C ALA A 210 -14.09 15.22 17.25
N MET A 211 -15.28 14.72 16.95
CA MET A 211 -16.18 15.29 15.93
C MET A 211 -17.15 16.31 16.51
N ASP A 212 -17.29 17.44 15.81
CA ASP A 212 -18.33 18.43 16.00
C ASP A 212 -19.01 18.73 14.65
N GLU A 213 -20.00 17.93 14.29
CA GLU A 213 -20.70 18.05 13.00
C GLU A 213 -21.49 19.37 12.89
N GLU A 214 -22.04 19.87 13.99
CA GLU A 214 -22.81 21.11 13.98
C GLU A 214 -21.97 22.32 13.59
N ASN A 215 -20.75 22.39 14.10
CA ASN A 215 -19.81 23.46 13.79
C ASN A 215 -18.88 23.14 12.64
N LYS A 216 -19.11 22.03 11.95
CA LYS A 216 -18.32 21.58 10.79
C LYS A 216 -16.82 21.58 11.06
N LYS A 217 -16.43 20.89 12.12
CA LYS A 217 -15.02 20.74 12.53
C LYS A 217 -14.78 19.42 13.25
N PHE A 218 -13.53 19.00 13.27
CA PHE A 218 -13.06 17.91 14.10
C PHE A 218 -11.61 18.13 14.53
N THR A 219 -11.21 17.43 15.58
CA THR A 219 -9.82 17.44 16.05
C THR A 219 -9.24 16.03 15.89
N LEU A 220 -8.05 15.96 15.32
CA LEU A 220 -7.29 14.73 15.17
C LEU A 220 -5.81 15.03 15.40
N ASN A 221 -5.16 14.24 16.26
CA ASN A 221 -3.75 14.39 16.59
C ASN A 221 -3.37 15.82 17.06
N GLY A 222 -4.25 16.44 17.83
CA GLY A 222 -4.03 17.78 18.37
C GLY A 222 -4.26 18.94 17.40
N LYS A 223 -4.65 18.67 16.17
CA LYS A 223 -4.97 19.69 15.17
C LYS A 223 -6.47 19.75 14.91
N GLU A 224 -7.01 20.96 14.82
CA GLU A 224 -8.39 21.22 14.46
C GLU A 224 -8.55 21.39 12.95
N TYR A 225 -9.51 20.66 12.38
CA TYR A 225 -9.84 20.69 10.95
C TYR A 225 -11.23 21.24 10.74
N HIS A 226 -11.37 22.13 9.78
CA HIS A 226 -12.63 22.78 9.40
C HIS A 226 -13.04 22.41 7.99
N GLU A 227 -14.30 22.68 7.65
CA GLU A 227 -14.78 22.53 6.27
C GLU A 227 -13.89 23.30 5.30
N GLY A 228 -13.49 22.65 4.24
CA GLY A 228 -12.59 23.20 3.23
C GLY A 228 -11.10 22.99 3.48
N ASP A 229 -10.70 22.57 4.68
CA ASP A 229 -9.33 22.11 4.92
C ASP A 229 -9.08 20.81 4.14
N THR A 230 -7.83 20.53 3.85
CA THR A 230 -7.46 19.39 3.01
C THR A 230 -6.91 18.22 3.80
N ILE A 231 -7.33 17.01 3.43
CA ILE A 231 -6.82 15.76 3.96
C ILE A 231 -6.65 14.72 2.86
N SER A 232 -5.86 13.70 3.15
CA SER A 232 -5.69 12.54 2.29
C SER A 232 -5.95 11.26 3.06
N LEU A 233 -6.61 10.29 2.41
CA LEU A 233 -6.97 9.00 2.99
C LEU A 233 -6.33 7.87 2.18
N ASP A 234 -5.73 6.91 2.87
CA ASP A 234 -5.31 5.64 2.29
C ASP A 234 -6.28 4.54 2.73
N GLY A 235 -7.18 4.16 1.84
CA GLY A 235 -8.20 3.15 2.12
C GLY A 235 -7.65 1.72 2.23
N SER A 236 -6.43 1.48 1.77
CA SER A 236 -5.77 0.17 1.88
C SER A 236 -5.12 -0.04 3.25
N THR A 237 -4.50 1.00 3.80
CA THR A 237 -3.80 0.96 5.10
C THR A 237 -4.62 1.50 6.25
N GLY A 238 -5.58 2.38 5.98
CA GLY A 238 -6.31 3.14 6.99
C GLY A 238 -5.60 4.41 7.47
N ASN A 239 -4.50 4.77 6.85
CA ASN A 239 -3.73 5.98 7.20
C ASN A 239 -4.44 7.25 6.75
N ILE A 240 -4.36 8.28 7.59
CA ILE A 240 -4.91 9.61 7.35
C ILE A 240 -3.75 10.61 7.37
N TYR A 241 -3.70 11.47 6.36
CA TYR A 241 -2.62 12.46 6.18
C TYR A 241 -3.17 13.88 6.15
N ASP A 242 -2.41 14.82 6.71
CA ASP A 242 -2.69 16.25 6.61
C ASP A 242 -2.35 16.73 5.19
N GLY A 243 -3.21 17.61 4.65
CA GLY A 243 -3.02 18.18 3.32
C GLY A 243 -3.29 17.20 2.18
N ILE A 244 -2.93 17.62 0.96
CA ILE A 244 -3.13 16.83 -0.25
C ILE A 244 -1.85 16.11 -0.65
N ILE A 245 -1.93 14.78 -0.72
CA ILE A 245 -0.91 13.94 -1.35
C ILE A 245 -1.40 13.68 -2.79
N PRO A 246 -0.59 13.99 -3.82
CA PRO A 246 -0.98 13.73 -5.20
C PRO A 246 -1.40 12.28 -5.44
N THR A 247 -2.47 12.11 -6.20
CA THR A 247 -2.99 10.79 -6.60
C THR A 247 -2.75 10.55 -8.07
N VAL A 248 -2.60 9.27 -8.43
CA VAL A 248 -2.49 8.80 -9.81
C VAL A 248 -3.68 7.90 -10.07
N ASP A 249 -4.37 8.13 -11.17
CA ASP A 249 -5.50 7.30 -11.58
C ASP A 249 -5.03 5.88 -11.89
N ALA A 250 -5.93 4.90 -11.68
CA ALA A 250 -5.65 3.52 -11.98
C ALA A 250 -5.31 3.37 -13.47
N SER A 251 -4.09 2.93 -13.77
CA SER A 251 -3.65 2.62 -15.12
C SER A 251 -3.16 1.18 -15.16
N ILE A 252 -3.86 0.36 -15.94
CA ILE A 252 -3.44 -1.01 -16.25
C ILE A 252 -2.64 -1.02 -17.56
N ALA A 253 -2.58 0.11 -18.26
CA ALA A 253 -1.86 0.24 -19.51
C ALA A 253 -0.42 0.67 -19.27
N GLY A 254 0.51 -0.20 -19.63
CA GLY A 254 1.94 0.09 -19.62
C GLY A 254 2.76 -1.13 -19.88
#